data_dc10ec5b97fa55790a0088c11bcd6b13
#
_entry.id   dc10ec5b97fa55790a0088c11bcd6b13
#
_cell.length_a   1.000
_cell.length_b   1.000
_cell.length_c   1.000
_cell.angle_alpha   90.00
_cell.angle_beta   90.00
_cell.angle_gamma   90.00
#
_symmetry.space_group_name_H-M   'P 1'
#
loop_
_entity.id
_entity.type
_entity.pdbx_description
1 polymer ?
#
loop_
_entity_poly.entity_id
_entity_poly.type
_entity_poly.pdbx_seq_one_letter_code
_entity_poly.pdbx_strand_id
1 'polypeptide(L)'
;MKFVIVGCGLSGTTAARLLKDKGHEVKIFESRNHIGGNCYDVDIDGLYLHKYGPHIFHTDDEEVFEFLSRYTEWINLDYKPVGRTAIGDIPLPYHDKGCEAAIGRTLDQEEIKKYIFKDYSEKQWGVDFEEIPKTITNRMPKTKESESPTWFEGQKYQCVPKEGYTKMFERMLDGIEVVLNAGQEEWKQEVCDKVIYTGRIDQYFNFCFGELPYRSLRFDNYPTMDKQDVLVYNECNKENKWTRQYDHSYFSPNHSGETIITREYPKDMEQGDIPFYPIPWGEGQDRYLKYEELAKKEENTIFLGRLAKYKYLDMWMAVKHVCLKLRGFSV
;
A
#
# COMPACT_ATOMS: atom_id res chain seq x y z
N MET A 1 2.43 6.21 -30.26
CA MET A 1 1.53 5.09 -29.95
C MET A 1 0.41 5.58 -29.04
N LYS A 2 -0.75 4.92 -29.10
CA LYS A 2 -1.86 5.13 -28.17
C LYS A 2 -1.90 4.03 -27.11
N PHE A 3 -1.87 4.42 -25.84
CA PHE A 3 -1.92 3.51 -24.70
C PHE A 3 -3.23 3.67 -23.93
N VAL A 4 -3.85 2.56 -23.62
CA VAL A 4 -4.92 2.47 -22.63
C VAL A 4 -4.33 1.94 -21.34
N ILE A 5 -4.62 2.60 -20.22
CA ILE A 5 -4.18 2.17 -18.89
C ILE A 5 -5.41 1.85 -18.06
N VAL A 6 -5.44 0.66 -17.48
CA VAL A 6 -6.52 0.20 -16.61
C VAL A 6 -6.07 0.23 -15.16
N GLY A 7 -6.70 1.11 -14.39
CA GLY A 7 -6.38 1.42 -13.00
C GLY A 7 -5.57 2.72 -12.85
N CYS A 8 -6.05 3.63 -12.00
CA CYS A 8 -5.46 4.94 -11.71
C CYS A 8 -4.79 4.99 -10.32
N GLY A 9 -4.27 3.85 -9.86
CA GLY A 9 -3.40 3.78 -8.68
C GLY A 9 -1.96 4.16 -9.01
N LEU A 10 -1.05 4.04 -8.04
CA LEU A 10 0.34 4.49 -8.18
C LEU A 10 1.04 3.90 -9.43
N SER A 11 0.87 2.60 -9.71
CA SER A 11 1.48 1.97 -10.90
C SER A 11 0.91 2.51 -12.21
N GLY A 12 -0.42 2.63 -12.31
CA GLY A 12 -1.07 3.12 -13.53
C GLY A 12 -0.75 4.60 -13.80
N THR A 13 -0.82 5.44 -12.77
CA THR A 13 -0.49 6.87 -12.87
C THR A 13 0.99 7.09 -13.23
N THR A 14 1.90 6.30 -12.64
CA THR A 14 3.32 6.34 -13.01
C THR A 14 3.53 5.96 -14.47
N ALA A 15 2.86 4.90 -14.93
CA ALA A 15 2.95 4.46 -16.33
C ALA A 15 2.39 5.54 -17.29
N ALA A 16 1.27 6.12 -16.94
CA ALA A 16 0.64 7.18 -17.72
C ALA A 16 1.57 8.39 -17.88
N ARG A 17 2.14 8.86 -16.78
CA ARG A 17 3.04 10.02 -16.80
C ARG A 17 4.29 9.76 -17.62
N LEU A 18 4.95 8.62 -17.42
CA LEU A 18 6.14 8.25 -18.18
C LEU A 18 5.89 8.14 -19.68
N LEU A 19 4.76 7.58 -20.09
CA LEU A 19 4.40 7.46 -21.52
C LEU A 19 4.01 8.81 -22.11
N LYS A 20 3.28 9.63 -21.36
CA LYS A 20 2.92 10.98 -21.79
C LYS A 20 4.14 11.86 -21.99
N ASP A 21 5.11 11.81 -21.05
CA ASP A 21 6.37 12.56 -21.14
C ASP A 21 7.22 12.13 -22.34
N LYS A 22 7.04 10.90 -22.82
CA LYS A 22 7.64 10.38 -24.05
C LYS A 22 6.83 10.70 -25.32
N GLY A 23 5.80 11.52 -25.25
CA GLY A 23 5.00 11.95 -26.40
C GLY A 23 3.95 10.95 -26.88
N HIS A 24 3.62 9.93 -26.10
CA HIS A 24 2.54 8.99 -26.44
C HIS A 24 1.16 9.57 -26.09
N GLU A 25 0.14 9.10 -26.78
CA GLU A 25 -1.26 9.31 -26.41
C GLU A 25 -1.63 8.33 -25.30
N VAL A 26 -2.21 8.84 -24.20
CA VAL A 26 -2.50 8.03 -23.02
C VAL A 26 -3.90 8.36 -22.51
N LYS A 27 -4.69 7.32 -22.25
CA LYS A 27 -6.01 7.41 -21.61
C LYS A 27 -6.11 6.38 -20.50
N ILE A 28 -6.64 6.80 -19.34
CA ILE A 28 -6.79 5.95 -18.16
C ILE A 28 -8.26 5.63 -17.93
N PHE A 29 -8.54 4.38 -17.56
CA PHE A 29 -9.83 3.93 -17.07
C PHE A 29 -9.68 3.45 -15.63
N GLU A 30 -10.45 4.03 -14.71
CA GLU A 30 -10.46 3.70 -13.28
C GLU A 30 -11.87 3.28 -12.87
N SER A 31 -11.97 2.15 -12.19
CA SER A 31 -13.26 1.61 -11.74
C SER A 31 -13.88 2.37 -10.57
N ARG A 32 -13.08 3.07 -9.79
CA ARG A 32 -13.52 3.90 -8.67
C ARG A 32 -13.96 5.28 -9.14
N ASN A 33 -14.64 6.00 -8.26
CA ASN A 33 -15.05 7.39 -8.49
C ASN A 33 -13.94 8.41 -8.16
N HIS A 34 -12.70 7.96 -7.96
CA HIS A 34 -11.55 8.79 -7.63
C HIS A 34 -10.24 8.20 -8.17
N ILE A 35 -9.23 9.03 -8.33
CA ILE A 35 -7.85 8.68 -8.67
C ILE A 35 -7.06 8.18 -7.45
N GLY A 36 -5.79 7.78 -7.62
CA GLY A 36 -4.87 7.46 -6.55
C GLY A 36 -4.92 6.01 -6.05
N GLY A 37 -5.95 5.24 -6.43
CA GLY A 37 -6.08 3.85 -5.97
C GLY A 37 -6.14 3.76 -4.45
N ASN A 38 -5.32 2.89 -3.84
CA ASN A 38 -5.27 2.78 -2.37
C ASN A 38 -4.49 3.93 -1.70
N CYS A 39 -3.75 4.76 -2.45
CA CYS A 39 -3.10 5.95 -1.89
C CYS A 39 -4.02 7.18 -1.84
N TYR A 40 -5.30 7.02 -2.23
CA TYR A 40 -6.26 8.12 -2.22
C TYR A 40 -6.48 8.65 -0.80
N ASP A 41 -6.38 9.94 -0.65
CA ASP A 41 -6.73 10.70 0.54
C ASP A 41 -7.80 11.76 0.25
N VAL A 42 -8.50 12.16 1.30
CA VAL A 42 -9.52 13.22 1.26
C VAL A 42 -9.01 14.38 2.09
N ASP A 43 -8.97 15.57 1.50
CA ASP A 43 -8.73 16.79 2.24
C ASP A 43 -10.01 17.22 2.99
N ILE A 44 -9.94 17.23 4.31
CA ILE A 44 -10.99 17.69 5.20
C ILE A 44 -10.45 18.95 5.92
N ASP A 45 -10.62 20.11 5.30
CA ASP A 45 -10.15 21.40 5.83
C ASP A 45 -8.66 21.38 6.24
N GLY A 46 -7.82 20.78 5.41
CA GLY A 46 -6.38 20.64 5.62
C GLY A 46 -5.96 19.42 6.46
N LEU A 47 -6.89 18.58 6.87
CA LEU A 47 -6.62 17.24 7.41
C LEU A 47 -6.70 16.22 6.29
N TYR A 48 -5.59 15.54 5.97
CA TYR A 48 -5.54 14.51 4.94
C TYR A 48 -5.95 13.15 5.50
N LEU A 49 -7.19 12.75 5.22
CA LEU A 49 -7.73 11.44 5.59
C LEU A 49 -7.29 10.37 4.58
N HIS A 50 -6.35 9.53 4.92
CA HIS A 50 -5.96 8.37 4.12
C HIS A 50 -7.07 7.32 4.14
N LYS A 51 -7.87 7.25 3.07
CA LYS A 51 -9.10 6.46 3.04
C LYS A 51 -8.88 4.95 3.12
N TYR A 52 -7.71 4.46 2.70
CA TYR A 52 -7.40 3.03 2.55
C TYR A 52 -6.19 2.58 3.37
N GLY A 53 -6.00 3.18 4.52
CA GLY A 53 -4.90 2.88 5.42
C GLY A 53 -3.76 3.90 5.36
N PRO A 54 -2.90 3.93 6.38
CA PRO A 54 -1.81 4.89 6.46
C PRO A 54 -0.75 4.55 5.40
N HIS A 55 -0.51 5.46 4.49
CA HIS A 55 0.51 5.34 3.46
C HIS A 55 1.67 6.28 3.80
N ILE A 56 2.83 5.69 4.12
CA ILE A 56 4.09 6.41 4.31
C ILE A 56 5.00 6.00 3.16
N PHE A 57 5.40 6.97 2.35
CA PHE A 57 6.38 6.71 1.30
C PHE A 57 7.76 6.59 1.92
N HIS A 58 8.46 5.50 1.59
CA HIS A 58 9.81 5.24 2.09
C HIS A 58 10.65 4.60 0.99
N THR A 59 11.90 5.00 0.89
CA THR A 59 12.85 4.46 -0.10
C THR A 59 14.29 4.93 0.16
N ASP A 60 15.26 4.20 -0.39
CA ASP A 60 16.65 4.61 -0.63
C ASP A 60 16.95 4.78 -2.13
N ASP A 61 15.98 4.51 -3.01
CA ASP A 61 16.09 4.66 -4.47
C ASP A 61 15.92 6.12 -4.87
N GLU A 62 17.04 6.78 -5.19
CA GLU A 62 17.09 8.19 -5.62
C GLU A 62 16.26 8.45 -6.87
N GLU A 63 16.30 7.57 -7.89
CA GLU A 63 15.54 7.78 -9.14
C GLU A 63 14.03 7.82 -8.88
N VAL A 64 13.55 6.95 -8.00
CA VAL A 64 12.13 6.91 -7.64
C VAL A 64 11.73 8.13 -6.83
N PHE A 65 12.55 8.52 -5.86
CA PHE A 65 12.30 9.70 -5.05
C PHE A 65 12.30 10.98 -5.89
N GLU A 66 13.31 11.18 -6.75
CA GLU A 66 13.40 12.33 -7.65
C GLU A 66 12.23 12.36 -8.65
N PHE A 67 11.81 11.21 -9.18
CA PHE A 67 10.66 11.13 -10.07
C PHE A 67 9.39 11.66 -9.39
N LEU A 68 9.07 11.18 -8.19
CA LEU A 68 7.85 11.61 -7.48
C LEU A 68 7.96 13.04 -6.95
N SER A 69 9.16 13.49 -6.57
CA SER A 69 9.41 14.87 -6.08
C SER A 69 9.14 15.97 -7.12
N ARG A 70 9.02 15.61 -8.38
CA ARG A 70 8.56 16.55 -9.42
C ARG A 70 7.10 16.98 -9.24
N TYR A 71 6.33 16.21 -8.47
CA TYR A 71 4.87 16.40 -8.34
C TYR A 71 4.41 16.76 -6.94
N THR A 72 5.32 16.74 -5.96
CA THR A 72 5.01 17.13 -4.58
C THR A 72 6.25 17.61 -3.83
N GLU A 73 6.04 18.45 -2.82
CA GLU A 73 6.97 18.62 -1.71
C GLU A 73 6.68 17.53 -0.67
N TRP A 74 7.68 17.19 0.14
CA TRP A 74 7.58 16.12 1.10
C TRP A 74 7.64 16.63 2.55
N ILE A 75 6.87 15.99 3.42
CA ILE A 75 7.00 16.10 4.88
C ILE A 75 7.72 14.85 5.36
N ASN A 76 8.88 15.02 5.99
CA ASN A 76 9.61 13.89 6.59
C ASN A 76 8.89 13.38 7.82
N LEU A 77 8.80 12.07 7.94
CA LEU A 77 8.21 11.37 9.09
C LEU A 77 9.25 10.47 9.75
N ASP A 78 9.41 10.61 11.05
CA ASP A 78 10.15 9.65 11.88
C ASP A 78 9.17 8.56 12.33
N TYR A 79 8.97 7.54 11.48
CA TYR A 79 7.96 6.52 11.72
C TYR A 79 8.40 5.51 12.78
N LYS A 80 7.88 5.67 13.97
CA LYS A 80 8.12 4.83 15.16
C LYS A 80 6.78 4.35 15.71
N PRO A 81 6.22 3.27 15.17
CA PRO A 81 4.98 2.72 15.71
C PRO A 81 5.19 2.09 17.09
N VAL A 82 4.09 1.93 17.81
CA VAL A 82 4.07 1.25 19.12
C VAL A 82 3.20 0.00 19.01
N GLY A 83 3.69 -1.11 19.51
CA GLY A 83 2.92 -2.35 19.67
C GLY A 83 2.17 -2.36 21.01
N ARG A 84 0.84 -2.35 20.95
CA ARG A 84 -0.01 -2.61 22.12
C ARG A 84 -0.08 -4.10 22.35
N THR A 85 0.56 -4.56 23.41
CA THR A 85 0.68 -5.99 23.73
C THR A 85 -0.06 -6.34 25.02
N ALA A 86 -0.23 -7.63 25.29
CA ALA A 86 -0.82 -8.11 26.55
C ALA A 86 0.04 -7.78 27.79
N ILE A 87 1.29 -7.36 27.60
CA ILE A 87 2.23 -7.04 28.70
C ILE A 87 2.62 -5.56 28.77
N GLY A 88 2.01 -4.71 27.94
CA GLY A 88 2.25 -3.27 27.88
C GLY A 88 2.55 -2.78 26.47
N ASP A 89 2.68 -1.48 26.32
CA ASP A 89 2.98 -0.81 25.06
C ASP A 89 4.50 -0.85 24.81
N ILE A 90 4.91 -1.42 23.66
CA ILE A 90 6.33 -1.65 23.33
C ILE A 90 6.69 -0.88 22.06
N PRO A 91 7.75 -0.04 22.07
CA PRO A 91 8.23 0.64 20.86
C PRO A 91 8.63 -0.35 19.76
N LEU A 92 8.29 -0.01 18.50
CA LEU A 92 8.61 -0.83 17.33
C LEU A 92 9.46 -0.02 16.32
N PRO A 93 10.38 -0.67 15.60
CA PRO A 93 10.77 -2.09 15.70
C PRO A 93 11.31 -2.39 17.11
N TYR A 94 11.10 -3.61 17.58
CA TYR A 94 11.55 -4.02 18.91
C TYR A 94 13.03 -3.74 19.12
N HIS A 95 13.38 -3.18 20.28
CA HIS A 95 14.75 -2.99 20.75
C HIS A 95 14.78 -3.01 22.28
N ASP A 96 15.84 -3.58 22.85
CA ASP A 96 15.94 -3.88 24.28
C ASP A 96 15.76 -2.65 25.17
N LYS A 97 16.45 -1.53 24.87
CA LYS A 97 16.35 -0.30 25.67
C LYS A 97 14.91 0.26 25.71
N GLY A 98 14.23 0.27 24.56
CA GLY A 98 12.84 0.75 24.48
C GLY A 98 11.89 -0.16 25.23
N CYS A 99 12.06 -1.46 25.12
CA CYS A 99 11.28 -2.45 25.83
C CYS A 99 11.50 -2.35 27.36
N GLU A 100 12.76 -2.27 27.80
CA GLU A 100 13.10 -2.11 29.23
C GLU A 100 12.51 -0.80 29.80
N ALA A 101 12.58 0.31 29.06
CA ALA A 101 11.99 1.56 29.47
C ALA A 101 10.45 1.50 29.56
N ALA A 102 9.80 0.73 28.67
CA ALA A 102 8.35 0.62 28.59
C ALA A 102 7.74 -0.34 29.62
N ILE A 103 8.36 -1.52 29.81
CA ILE A 103 7.81 -2.60 30.65
C ILE A 103 8.76 -3.12 31.74
N GLY A 104 9.92 -2.48 31.95
CA GLY A 104 10.88 -2.80 33.01
C GLY A 104 11.76 -4.05 32.76
N ARG A 105 11.68 -4.65 31.56
CA ARG A 105 12.50 -5.82 31.17
C ARG A 105 12.63 -5.93 29.64
N THR A 106 13.55 -6.76 29.20
CA THR A 106 13.68 -7.17 27.80
C THR A 106 12.87 -8.43 27.51
N LEU A 107 12.69 -8.77 26.23
CA LEU A 107 12.02 -9.98 25.75
C LEU A 107 13.01 -10.87 25.00
N ASP A 108 12.91 -12.18 25.18
CA ASP A 108 13.60 -13.13 24.33
C ASP A 108 12.87 -13.31 22.97
N GLN A 109 13.47 -14.11 22.08
CA GLN A 109 12.94 -14.30 20.72
C GLN A 109 11.55 -14.95 20.70
N GLU A 110 11.27 -15.87 21.60
CA GLU A 110 9.97 -16.53 21.70
C GLU A 110 8.91 -15.58 22.28
N GLU A 111 9.28 -14.76 23.24
CA GLU A 111 8.41 -13.72 23.78
C GLU A 111 8.12 -12.62 22.76
N ILE A 112 9.11 -12.17 21.99
CA ILE A 112 8.94 -11.23 20.88
C ILE A 112 7.96 -11.81 19.85
N LYS A 113 8.17 -13.06 19.42
CA LYS A 113 7.24 -13.76 18.54
C LYS A 113 5.83 -13.79 19.13
N LYS A 114 5.70 -14.20 20.39
CA LYS A 114 4.42 -14.37 21.08
C LYS A 114 3.65 -13.07 21.25
N TYR A 115 4.31 -12.03 21.79
CA TYR A 115 3.62 -10.81 22.22
C TYR A 115 3.50 -9.75 21.11
N ILE A 116 4.41 -9.75 20.12
CA ILE A 116 4.44 -8.71 19.12
C ILE A 116 3.92 -9.22 17.76
N PHE A 117 4.34 -10.42 17.33
CA PHE A 117 4.10 -10.83 15.95
C PHE A 117 2.94 -11.81 15.77
N LYS A 118 2.77 -12.76 16.68
CA LYS A 118 1.84 -13.88 16.45
C LYS A 118 0.40 -13.41 16.27
N ASP A 119 -0.19 -12.84 17.31
CA ASP A 119 -1.60 -12.45 17.29
C ASP A 119 -1.90 -11.38 16.23
N TYR A 120 -0.96 -10.44 16.01
CA TYR A 120 -1.06 -9.44 14.93
C TYR A 120 -1.13 -10.10 13.55
N SER A 121 -0.22 -11.04 13.28
CA SER A 121 -0.14 -11.71 11.98
C SER A 121 -1.32 -12.64 11.73
N GLU A 122 -1.78 -13.37 12.76
CA GLU A 122 -2.97 -14.22 12.66
C GLU A 122 -4.21 -13.39 12.32
N LYS A 123 -4.40 -12.23 12.97
CA LYS A 123 -5.47 -11.29 12.59
C LYS A 123 -5.34 -10.79 11.16
N GLN A 124 -4.13 -10.33 10.79
CA GLN A 124 -3.86 -9.76 9.46
C GLN A 124 -4.12 -10.75 8.34
N TRP A 125 -3.70 -12.00 8.51
CA TRP A 125 -3.76 -13.01 7.45
C TRP A 125 -4.93 -13.99 7.56
N GLY A 126 -5.58 -14.07 8.73
CA GLY A 126 -6.74 -14.95 8.97
C GLY A 126 -6.40 -16.44 9.02
N VAL A 127 -5.14 -16.79 9.27
CA VAL A 127 -4.62 -18.16 9.39
C VAL A 127 -3.70 -18.26 10.60
N ASP A 128 -3.41 -19.47 11.06
CA ASP A 128 -2.46 -19.69 12.14
C ASP A 128 -1.06 -19.18 11.74
N PHE A 129 -0.30 -18.66 12.72
CA PHE A 129 1.01 -18.04 12.47
C PHE A 129 1.98 -18.97 11.74
N GLU A 130 1.93 -20.25 12.06
CA GLU A 130 2.77 -21.29 11.46
C GLU A 130 2.47 -21.59 10.00
N GLU A 131 1.27 -21.22 9.53
CA GLU A 131 0.85 -21.35 8.11
C GLU A 131 1.34 -20.16 7.27
N ILE A 132 1.70 -19.05 7.90
CA ILE A 132 2.18 -17.85 7.18
C ILE A 132 3.61 -18.10 6.68
N PRO A 133 3.87 -17.97 5.37
CA PRO A 133 5.20 -18.21 4.82
C PRO A 133 6.27 -17.30 5.42
N LYS A 134 7.47 -17.84 5.62
CA LYS A 134 8.64 -17.06 6.11
C LYS A 134 8.97 -15.86 5.23
N THR A 135 8.65 -15.89 3.94
CA THR A 135 8.79 -14.74 3.03
C THR A 135 7.93 -13.55 3.41
N ILE A 136 6.84 -13.78 4.15
CA ILE A 136 5.98 -12.75 4.70
C ILE A 136 6.44 -12.37 6.11
N THR A 137 6.65 -13.35 7.01
CA THR A 137 7.02 -13.09 8.40
C THR A 137 8.43 -12.49 8.53
N ASN A 138 9.35 -12.77 7.61
CA ASN A 138 10.69 -12.16 7.59
C ASN A 138 10.68 -10.66 7.22
N ARG A 139 9.56 -10.09 6.79
CA ARG A 139 9.40 -8.63 6.59
C ARG A 139 9.20 -7.87 7.89
N MET A 140 8.87 -8.57 8.97
CA MET A 140 8.77 -7.96 10.28
C MET A 140 10.17 -7.54 10.73
N PRO A 141 10.35 -6.27 11.18
CA PRO A 141 11.62 -5.82 11.68
C PRO A 141 12.08 -6.69 12.84
N LYS A 142 13.30 -7.18 12.73
CA LYS A 142 13.94 -7.96 13.81
C LYS A 142 14.42 -7.01 14.91
N THR A 143 14.83 -7.60 16.05
CA THR A 143 15.50 -6.86 17.11
C THR A 143 16.65 -6.03 16.55
N LYS A 144 16.68 -4.77 16.91
CA LYS A 144 17.68 -3.79 16.49
C LYS A 144 18.56 -3.42 17.68
N GLU A 145 19.84 -3.28 17.43
CA GLU A 145 20.80 -2.81 18.44
C GLU A 145 20.76 -1.26 18.59
N SER A 146 20.12 -0.57 17.65
CA SER A 146 19.97 0.88 17.68
C SER A 146 19.18 1.35 18.91
N GLU A 147 19.58 2.47 19.47
CA GLU A 147 18.94 3.04 20.67
C GLU A 147 17.54 3.59 20.38
N SER A 148 17.24 3.96 19.15
CA SER A 148 15.93 4.51 18.73
C SER A 148 15.68 4.24 17.24
N PRO A 149 15.47 2.96 16.85
CA PRO A 149 15.30 2.62 15.45
C PRO A 149 13.99 3.18 14.90
N THR A 150 13.99 3.54 13.61
CA THR A 150 12.75 3.77 12.85
C THR A 150 12.27 2.49 12.21
N TRP A 151 10.97 2.39 11.89
CA TRP A 151 10.43 1.20 11.24
C TRP A 151 11.11 0.86 9.90
N PHE A 152 11.46 1.90 9.13
CA PHE A 152 12.15 1.77 7.85
C PHE A 152 13.65 2.10 7.98
N GLU A 153 14.30 1.62 9.02
CA GLU A 153 15.73 1.86 9.24
C GLU A 153 16.57 1.47 8.02
N GLY A 154 17.53 2.32 7.67
CA GLY A 154 18.39 2.20 6.49
C GLY A 154 17.80 2.79 5.21
N GLN A 155 16.55 3.26 5.23
CA GLN A 155 15.96 3.98 4.11
C GLN A 155 16.11 5.50 4.29
N LYS A 156 16.71 6.15 3.30
CA LYS A 156 17.04 7.57 3.33
C LYS A 156 15.82 8.47 3.42
N TYR A 157 14.76 8.10 2.72
CA TYR A 157 13.53 8.88 2.62
C TYR A 157 12.39 8.16 3.32
N GLN A 158 11.75 8.85 4.27
CA GLN A 158 10.53 8.41 4.95
C GLN A 158 9.63 9.65 5.06
N CYS A 159 8.58 9.71 4.25
CA CYS A 159 7.84 10.97 4.09
C CYS A 159 6.41 10.75 3.58
N VAL A 160 5.65 11.83 3.61
CA VAL A 160 4.33 11.92 2.96
C VAL A 160 4.26 13.19 2.11
N PRO A 161 3.44 13.21 1.05
CA PRO A 161 3.21 14.42 0.27
C PRO A 161 2.64 15.54 1.13
N LYS A 162 3.21 16.74 1.04
CA LYS A 162 2.82 17.92 1.84
C LYS A 162 1.37 18.34 1.66
N GLU A 163 0.83 18.15 0.47
CA GLU A 163 -0.55 18.49 0.11
C GLU A 163 -1.41 17.24 -0.13
N GLY A 164 -1.03 16.10 0.46
CA GLY A 164 -1.70 14.83 0.29
C GLY A 164 -1.33 14.10 -1.02
N TYR A 165 -1.61 12.80 -1.03
CA TYR A 165 -1.35 11.94 -2.20
C TYR A 165 -2.25 12.30 -3.37
N THR A 166 -3.52 12.59 -3.13
CA THR A 166 -4.47 12.94 -4.20
C THR A 166 -3.98 14.12 -5.02
N LYS A 167 -3.44 15.16 -4.36
CA LYS A 167 -2.87 16.32 -5.03
C LYS A 167 -1.62 15.98 -5.85
N MET A 168 -0.77 15.12 -5.35
CA MET A 168 0.37 14.59 -6.10
C MET A 168 -0.10 13.84 -7.37
N PHE A 169 -1.13 13.00 -7.26
CA PHE A 169 -1.70 12.29 -8.41
C PHE A 169 -2.32 13.23 -9.42
N GLU A 170 -3.05 14.26 -9.01
CA GLU A 170 -3.60 15.29 -9.90
C GLU A 170 -2.49 15.92 -10.77
N ARG A 171 -1.36 16.29 -10.14
CA ARG A 171 -0.20 16.85 -10.86
C ARG A 171 0.46 15.86 -11.81
N MET A 172 0.56 14.58 -11.41
CA MET A 172 1.07 13.52 -12.29
C MET A 172 0.17 13.29 -13.50
N LEU A 173 -1.13 13.52 -13.37
CA LEU A 173 -2.14 13.29 -14.39
C LEU A 173 -2.42 14.53 -15.28
N ASP A 174 -1.70 15.63 -15.05
CA ASP A 174 -1.89 16.84 -15.86
C ASP A 174 -1.74 16.55 -17.37
N GLY A 175 -2.77 16.95 -18.14
CA GLY A 175 -2.87 16.69 -19.57
C GLY A 175 -3.12 15.23 -19.97
N ILE A 176 -3.57 14.36 -19.06
CA ILE A 176 -3.94 12.96 -19.30
C ILE A 176 -5.44 12.77 -19.04
N GLU A 177 -6.14 12.18 -20.00
CA GLU A 177 -7.56 11.86 -19.85
C GLU A 177 -7.76 10.69 -18.88
N VAL A 178 -8.64 10.88 -17.89
CA VAL A 178 -9.02 9.85 -16.91
C VAL A 178 -10.54 9.67 -16.93
N VAL A 179 -10.98 8.45 -17.18
CA VAL A 179 -12.40 8.04 -17.09
C VAL A 179 -12.60 7.30 -15.78
N LEU A 180 -13.34 7.91 -14.86
CA LEU A 180 -13.71 7.32 -13.57
C LEU A 180 -15.00 6.50 -13.68
N ASN A 181 -15.24 5.60 -12.68
CA ASN A 181 -16.39 4.68 -12.67
C ASN A 181 -16.46 3.77 -13.89
N ALA A 182 -15.34 3.49 -14.53
CA ALA A 182 -15.26 2.69 -15.74
C ALA A 182 -15.18 1.19 -15.41
N GLY A 183 -16.08 0.42 -16.00
CA GLY A 183 -16.04 -1.04 -15.93
C GLY A 183 -15.10 -1.65 -16.98
N GLN A 184 -15.11 -2.99 -17.05
CA GLN A 184 -14.26 -3.69 -18.03
C GLN A 184 -14.66 -3.43 -19.49
N GLU A 185 -15.94 -3.24 -19.76
CA GLU A 185 -16.44 -3.10 -21.13
C GLU A 185 -16.01 -1.77 -21.75
N GLU A 186 -15.91 -0.70 -20.95
CA GLU A 186 -15.54 0.62 -21.47
C GLU A 186 -14.11 0.64 -21.99
N TRP A 187 -13.14 0.15 -21.26
CA TRP A 187 -11.75 0.19 -21.71
C TRP A 187 -11.46 -0.80 -22.85
N LYS A 188 -12.18 -1.94 -22.91
CA LYS A 188 -12.05 -2.93 -24.00
C LYS A 188 -12.55 -2.41 -25.35
N GLN A 189 -13.46 -1.44 -25.35
CA GLN A 189 -13.97 -0.80 -26.57
C GLN A 189 -13.04 0.30 -27.07
N GLU A 190 -12.09 0.76 -26.27
CA GLU A 190 -11.15 1.82 -26.66
C GLU A 190 -10.08 1.28 -27.62
N VAL A 191 -9.96 1.88 -28.80
CA VAL A 191 -8.94 1.50 -29.80
C VAL A 191 -7.59 2.00 -29.34
N CYS A 192 -6.61 1.09 -29.19
CA CYS A 192 -5.25 1.43 -28.76
C CYS A 192 -4.22 0.44 -29.32
N ASP A 193 -2.94 0.83 -29.28
CA ASP A 193 -1.81 -0.03 -29.67
C ASP A 193 -1.41 -0.99 -28.56
N LYS A 194 -1.49 -0.53 -27.29
CA LYS A 194 -1.10 -1.30 -26.11
C LYS A 194 -1.99 -0.98 -24.92
N VAL A 195 -2.21 -2.00 -24.09
CA VAL A 195 -2.88 -1.88 -22.78
C VAL A 195 -1.86 -2.05 -21.66
N ILE A 196 -1.91 -1.19 -20.65
CA ILE A 196 -1.25 -1.40 -19.37
C ILE A 196 -2.33 -1.73 -18.35
N TYR A 197 -2.32 -2.95 -17.87
CA TYR A 197 -3.32 -3.44 -16.93
C TYR A 197 -2.77 -3.53 -15.51
N THR A 198 -3.39 -2.80 -14.57
CA THR A 198 -2.98 -2.80 -13.15
C THR A 198 -4.06 -3.34 -12.20
N GLY A 199 -5.20 -3.78 -12.75
CA GLY A 199 -6.27 -4.43 -12.00
C GLY A 199 -5.97 -5.88 -11.62
N ARG A 200 -6.97 -6.57 -11.10
CA ARG A 200 -6.88 -8.00 -10.74
C ARG A 200 -6.68 -8.85 -12.00
N ILE A 201 -5.62 -9.65 -12.02
CA ILE A 201 -5.30 -10.51 -13.17
C ILE A 201 -6.38 -11.56 -13.45
N ASP A 202 -6.99 -12.13 -12.41
CA ASP A 202 -8.10 -13.09 -12.53
C ASP A 202 -9.33 -12.45 -13.17
N GLN A 203 -9.63 -11.19 -12.87
CA GLN A 203 -10.71 -10.43 -13.47
C GLN A 203 -10.44 -10.13 -14.96
N TYR A 204 -9.19 -9.84 -15.34
CA TYR A 204 -8.83 -9.67 -16.76
C TYR A 204 -9.21 -10.88 -17.60
N PHE A 205 -8.96 -12.08 -17.07
CA PHE A 205 -9.27 -13.36 -17.70
C PHE A 205 -10.65 -13.94 -17.33
N ASN A 206 -11.59 -13.08 -16.88
CA ASN A 206 -12.96 -13.46 -16.53
C ASN A 206 -13.04 -14.65 -15.56
N PHE A 207 -12.12 -14.72 -14.60
CA PHE A 207 -12.05 -15.73 -13.55
C PHE A 207 -12.00 -17.18 -14.07
N CYS A 208 -11.42 -17.43 -15.25
CA CYS A 208 -11.43 -18.75 -15.92
C CYS A 208 -10.77 -19.87 -15.10
N PHE A 209 -9.93 -19.56 -14.12
CA PHE A 209 -9.36 -20.49 -13.14
C PHE A 209 -9.91 -20.28 -11.71
N GLY A 210 -10.97 -19.48 -11.57
CA GLY A 210 -11.54 -19.08 -10.28
C GLY A 210 -10.89 -17.81 -9.72
N GLU A 211 -11.52 -17.24 -8.70
CA GLU A 211 -11.03 -16.00 -8.05
C GLU A 211 -9.74 -16.25 -7.28
N LEU A 212 -8.83 -15.29 -7.36
CA LEU A 212 -7.64 -15.26 -6.51
C LEU A 212 -7.99 -14.77 -5.11
N PRO A 213 -7.49 -15.41 -4.06
CA PRO A 213 -7.74 -14.97 -2.69
C PRO A 213 -6.97 -13.69 -2.35
N TYR A 214 -7.65 -12.79 -1.65
CA TYR A 214 -7.09 -11.54 -1.11
C TYR A 214 -7.55 -11.34 0.31
N ARG A 215 -6.78 -10.61 1.10
CA ARG A 215 -7.27 -9.98 2.32
C ARG A 215 -7.85 -8.61 1.97
N SER A 216 -8.94 -8.28 2.65
CA SER A 216 -9.56 -6.96 2.63
C SER A 216 -9.43 -6.28 3.98
N LEU A 217 -9.84 -5.00 4.04
CA LEU A 217 -9.81 -4.18 5.24
C LEU A 217 -11.11 -3.41 5.39
N ARG A 218 -11.57 -3.28 6.64
CA ARG A 218 -12.61 -2.33 7.03
C ARG A 218 -11.98 -1.26 7.92
N PHE A 219 -12.42 -0.03 7.77
CA PHE A 219 -11.92 1.12 8.50
C PHE A 219 -13.03 1.78 9.29
N ASP A 220 -12.81 1.99 10.59
CA ASP A 220 -13.69 2.77 11.44
C ASP A 220 -13.00 4.08 11.80
N ASN A 221 -13.63 5.21 11.49
CA ASN A 221 -13.09 6.55 11.67
C ASN A 221 -13.75 7.22 12.88
N TYR A 222 -12.95 7.79 13.77
CA TYR A 222 -13.38 8.44 15.02
C TYR A 222 -12.86 9.88 15.06
N PRO A 223 -13.68 10.89 14.74
CA PRO A 223 -13.31 12.29 14.95
C PRO A 223 -13.08 12.58 16.45
N THR A 224 -12.02 13.33 16.77
CA THR A 224 -11.66 13.62 18.15
C THR A 224 -10.73 14.83 18.25
N MET A 225 -10.79 15.54 19.39
CA MET A 225 -9.79 16.55 19.76
C MET A 225 -8.54 15.94 20.42
N ASP A 226 -8.63 14.68 20.88
CA ASP A 226 -7.56 13.98 21.58
C ASP A 226 -6.64 13.30 20.57
N LYS A 227 -5.48 13.90 20.32
CA LYS A 227 -4.44 13.33 19.43
C LYS A 227 -3.74 12.16 20.10
N GLN A 228 -3.29 11.21 19.30
CA GLN A 228 -2.42 10.13 19.78
C GLN A 228 -0.99 10.64 20.01
N ASP A 229 -0.26 10.00 20.94
CA ASP A 229 1.15 10.29 21.18
C ASP A 229 2.06 9.81 20.04
N VAL A 230 1.59 8.85 19.24
CA VAL A 230 2.31 8.28 18.09
C VAL A 230 1.40 8.15 16.88
N LEU A 231 1.99 8.17 15.69
CA LEU A 231 1.24 8.06 14.44
C LEU A 231 0.44 6.75 14.37
N VAL A 232 1.05 5.61 14.72
CA VAL A 232 0.43 4.28 14.60
C VAL A 232 0.65 3.46 15.86
N TYR A 233 -0.43 2.91 16.38
CA TYR A 233 -0.42 1.77 17.27
C TYR A 233 -0.72 0.50 16.50
N ASN A 234 0.19 -0.49 16.58
CA ASN A 234 -0.07 -1.85 16.14
C ASN A 234 -0.72 -2.62 17.29
N GLU A 235 -1.91 -3.12 17.10
CA GLU A 235 -2.62 -3.91 18.11
C GLU A 235 -2.13 -5.35 18.04
N CYS A 236 -1.25 -5.70 18.95
CA CYS A 236 -0.61 -7.02 19.02
C CYS A 236 -1.35 -8.01 19.93
N ASN A 237 -2.47 -7.61 20.52
CA ASN A 237 -3.31 -8.45 21.38
C ASN A 237 -4.51 -8.97 20.60
N LYS A 238 -4.78 -10.28 20.66
CA LYS A 238 -5.92 -10.93 19.98
C LYS A 238 -7.30 -10.58 20.54
N GLU A 239 -7.37 -10.03 21.76
CA GLU A 239 -8.65 -9.59 22.34
C GLU A 239 -9.30 -8.49 21.50
N ASN A 240 -8.50 -7.66 20.85
CA ASN A 240 -8.94 -6.64 19.94
C ASN A 240 -8.90 -7.15 18.48
N LYS A 241 -9.96 -6.89 17.73
CA LYS A 241 -10.09 -7.38 16.35
C LYS A 241 -9.36 -6.53 15.31
N TRP A 242 -9.03 -5.27 15.61
CA TRP A 242 -8.25 -4.42 14.71
C TRP A 242 -6.76 -4.76 14.79
N THR A 243 -6.02 -4.41 13.73
CA THR A 243 -4.56 -4.58 13.68
C THR A 243 -3.82 -3.27 13.84
N ARG A 244 -4.38 -2.16 13.38
CA ARG A 244 -3.77 -0.83 13.51
C ARG A 244 -4.78 0.21 13.95
N GLN A 245 -4.28 1.17 14.74
CA GLN A 245 -4.96 2.41 15.04
C GLN A 245 -4.01 3.57 14.74
N TYR A 246 -4.43 4.56 13.96
CA TYR A 246 -3.57 5.66 13.54
C TYR A 246 -4.30 7.00 13.53
N ASP A 247 -3.50 8.06 13.68
CA ASP A 247 -3.95 9.45 13.79
C ASP A 247 -3.57 10.23 12.52
N HIS A 248 -4.56 10.75 11.82
CA HIS A 248 -4.37 11.48 10.57
C HIS A 248 -3.70 12.86 10.75
N SER A 249 -3.65 13.43 11.96
CA SER A 249 -2.96 14.71 12.20
C SER A 249 -1.47 14.65 11.89
N TYR A 250 -0.85 13.45 11.97
CA TYR A 250 0.55 13.26 11.62
C TYR A 250 0.83 13.43 10.11
N PHE A 251 -0.17 13.25 9.26
CA PHE A 251 -0.05 13.50 7.81
C PHE A 251 -0.32 14.96 7.46
N SER A 252 -0.77 15.75 8.43
CA SER A 252 -1.24 17.13 8.25
C SER A 252 -0.69 18.03 9.37
N PRO A 253 0.63 18.22 9.48
CA PRO A 253 1.25 18.88 10.65
C PRO A 253 0.83 20.35 10.82
N ASN A 254 0.31 20.99 9.78
CA ASN A 254 -0.19 22.36 9.84
C ASN A 254 -1.68 22.44 10.23
N HIS A 255 -2.36 21.29 10.34
CA HIS A 255 -3.76 21.26 10.76
C HIS A 255 -3.86 21.44 12.28
N SER A 256 -4.70 22.37 12.68
CA SER A 256 -5.01 22.67 14.09
C SER A 256 -6.50 22.48 14.32
N GLY A 257 -6.89 21.48 15.06
CA GLY A 257 -8.29 21.21 15.32
C GLY A 257 -8.55 19.74 15.57
N GLU A 258 -9.78 19.34 15.30
CA GLU A 258 -10.20 17.93 15.39
C GLU A 258 -9.39 17.06 14.42
N THR A 259 -8.90 15.94 14.92
CA THR A 259 -8.29 14.90 14.07
C THR A 259 -9.23 13.72 13.89
N ILE A 260 -8.82 12.76 13.08
CA ILE A 260 -9.51 11.50 12.90
C ILE A 260 -8.57 10.37 13.29
N ILE A 261 -9.01 9.57 14.26
CA ILE A 261 -8.38 8.29 14.61
C ILE A 261 -9.05 7.19 13.80
N THR A 262 -8.28 6.42 13.07
CA THR A 262 -8.82 5.29 12.30
C THR A 262 -8.36 3.97 12.88
N ARG A 263 -9.28 3.01 13.03
CA ARG A 263 -8.99 1.59 13.32
C ARG A 263 -9.15 0.75 12.08
N GLU A 264 -8.20 -0.13 11.85
CA GLU A 264 -8.11 -1.01 10.68
C GLU A 264 -8.42 -2.46 11.09
N TYR A 265 -9.45 -3.02 10.47
CA TYR A 265 -9.93 -4.39 10.73
C TYR A 265 -9.68 -5.25 9.50
N PRO A 266 -8.74 -6.22 9.56
CA PRO A 266 -8.55 -7.17 8.48
C PRO A 266 -9.71 -8.16 8.41
N LYS A 267 -10.06 -8.53 7.18
CA LYS A 267 -11.10 -9.51 6.87
C LYS A 267 -10.77 -10.27 5.59
N ASP A 268 -11.41 -11.40 5.38
CA ASP A 268 -11.41 -12.06 4.08
C ASP A 268 -12.13 -11.19 3.06
N MET A 269 -11.66 -11.23 1.82
CA MET A 269 -12.30 -10.47 0.76
C MET A 269 -13.60 -11.15 0.34
N GLU A 270 -14.69 -10.41 0.39
CA GLU A 270 -16.00 -10.79 -0.11
C GLU A 270 -16.33 -10.05 -1.41
N GLN A 271 -17.41 -10.44 -2.08
CA GLN A 271 -17.86 -9.75 -3.29
C GLN A 271 -18.15 -8.27 -3.02
N GLY A 272 -17.53 -7.39 -3.80
CA GLY A 272 -17.66 -5.93 -3.65
C GLY A 272 -16.58 -5.30 -2.77
N ASP A 273 -15.80 -6.09 -2.06
CA ASP A 273 -14.69 -5.60 -1.26
C ASP A 273 -13.48 -5.16 -2.13
N ILE A 274 -12.67 -4.31 -1.55
CA ILE A 274 -11.41 -3.87 -2.16
C ILE A 274 -10.31 -4.89 -1.82
N PRO A 275 -9.56 -5.40 -2.82
CA PRO A 275 -8.40 -6.24 -2.59
C PRO A 275 -7.22 -5.41 -2.08
N PHE A 276 -6.80 -5.64 -0.82
CA PHE A 276 -5.65 -4.95 -0.24
C PHE A 276 -4.37 -5.78 -0.35
N TYR A 277 -4.42 -7.03 0.08
CA TYR A 277 -3.24 -7.89 0.15
C TYR A 277 -3.49 -9.20 -0.59
N PRO A 278 -2.72 -9.50 -1.65
CA PRO A 278 -2.71 -10.83 -2.25
C PRO A 278 -2.27 -11.87 -1.21
N ILE A 279 -2.77 -13.10 -1.36
CA ILE A 279 -2.34 -14.26 -0.57
C ILE A 279 -1.47 -15.16 -1.49
N PRO A 280 -0.18 -14.82 -1.71
CA PRO A 280 0.67 -15.46 -2.71
C PRO A 280 1.31 -16.76 -2.19
N TRP A 281 0.51 -17.63 -1.60
CA TRP A 281 0.90 -18.98 -1.17
C TRP A 281 -0.27 -19.94 -1.26
N GLY A 282 0.01 -21.26 -1.14
CA GLY A 282 -1.00 -22.31 -1.23
C GLY A 282 -1.77 -22.23 -2.56
N GLU A 283 -3.06 -22.48 -2.50
CA GLU A 283 -3.94 -22.45 -3.68
C GLU A 283 -3.92 -21.11 -4.44
N GLY A 284 -3.74 -19.98 -3.71
CA GLY A 284 -3.65 -18.67 -4.33
C GLY A 284 -2.46 -18.56 -5.27
N GLN A 285 -1.30 -19.05 -4.85
CA GLN A 285 -0.09 -19.08 -5.69
C GLN A 285 -0.25 -20.01 -6.88
N ASP A 286 -0.78 -21.22 -6.66
CA ASP A 286 -0.96 -22.21 -7.73
C ASP A 286 -1.94 -21.71 -8.80
N ARG A 287 -3.00 -21.04 -8.39
CA ARG A 287 -3.98 -20.41 -9.29
C ARG A 287 -3.39 -19.22 -10.02
N TYR A 288 -2.61 -18.38 -9.34
CA TYR A 288 -1.94 -17.24 -9.97
C TYR A 288 -0.98 -17.68 -11.07
N LEU A 289 -0.21 -18.74 -10.88
CA LEU A 289 0.71 -19.27 -11.91
C LEU A 289 0.00 -19.62 -13.20
N LYS A 290 -1.24 -20.12 -13.13
CA LYS A 290 -2.05 -20.39 -14.34
C LYS A 290 -2.44 -19.11 -15.07
N TYR A 291 -2.80 -18.06 -14.32
CA TYR A 291 -3.07 -16.74 -14.90
C TYR A 291 -1.81 -16.08 -15.47
N GLU A 292 -0.67 -16.24 -14.82
CA GLU A 292 0.59 -15.73 -15.31
C GLU A 292 0.99 -16.37 -16.66
N GLU A 293 0.74 -17.67 -16.85
CA GLU A 293 0.97 -18.33 -18.13
C GLU A 293 0.04 -17.81 -19.25
N LEU A 294 -1.19 -17.41 -18.94
CA LEU A 294 -2.05 -16.71 -19.90
C LEU A 294 -1.52 -15.32 -20.20
N ALA A 295 -1.13 -14.57 -19.17
CA ALA A 295 -0.61 -13.22 -19.32
C ALA A 295 0.66 -13.13 -20.16
N LYS A 296 1.51 -14.18 -20.15
CA LYS A 296 2.70 -14.27 -21.02
C LYS A 296 2.36 -14.38 -22.50
N LYS A 297 1.15 -14.82 -22.84
CA LYS A 297 0.67 -14.96 -24.24
C LYS A 297 0.00 -13.69 -24.75
N GLU A 298 -0.28 -12.73 -23.87
CA GLU A 298 -0.89 -11.45 -24.25
C GLU A 298 0.16 -10.55 -24.92
N GLU A 299 0.07 -10.40 -26.23
CA GLU A 299 1.04 -9.61 -27.00
C GLU A 299 0.87 -8.10 -26.83
N ASN A 300 -0.37 -7.66 -26.61
CA ASN A 300 -0.73 -6.23 -26.56
C ASN A 300 -1.00 -5.70 -25.15
N THR A 301 -0.92 -6.55 -24.11
CA THR A 301 -1.18 -6.16 -22.72
C THR A 301 0.05 -6.34 -21.84
N ILE A 302 0.38 -5.30 -21.08
CA ILE A 302 1.46 -5.29 -20.09
C ILE A 302 0.83 -5.29 -18.70
N PHE A 303 1.06 -6.33 -17.93
CA PHE A 303 0.54 -6.46 -16.56
C PHE A 303 1.53 -5.84 -15.56
N LEU A 304 1.09 -4.82 -14.79
CA LEU A 304 1.89 -4.09 -13.82
C LEU A 304 1.12 -3.89 -12.51
N GLY A 305 1.86 -3.62 -11.45
CA GLY A 305 1.26 -3.32 -10.15
C GLY A 305 0.92 -4.54 -9.31
N ARG A 306 0.46 -4.27 -8.08
CA ARG A 306 0.24 -5.27 -7.04
C ARG A 306 -0.78 -6.34 -7.42
N LEU A 307 -1.91 -5.93 -7.98
CA LEU A 307 -3.03 -6.84 -8.28
C LEU A 307 -2.78 -7.66 -9.54
N ALA A 308 -2.23 -7.05 -10.59
CA ALA A 308 -1.91 -7.74 -11.84
C ALA A 308 -0.72 -8.69 -11.71
N LYS A 309 0.19 -8.45 -10.76
CA LYS A 309 1.33 -9.31 -10.46
C LYS A 309 1.11 -10.22 -9.25
N TYR A 310 -0.03 -10.10 -8.59
CA TYR A 310 -0.37 -10.88 -7.40
C TYR A 310 0.76 -10.90 -6.36
N LYS A 311 1.37 -9.73 -6.11
CA LYS A 311 2.52 -9.57 -5.22
C LYS A 311 2.32 -8.42 -4.28
N TYR A 312 2.80 -8.57 -3.06
CA TYR A 312 2.97 -7.43 -2.18
C TYR A 312 4.13 -6.56 -2.69
N LEU A 313 3.84 -5.31 -2.98
CA LEU A 313 4.82 -4.32 -3.43
C LEU A 313 4.70 -3.08 -2.53
N ASP A 314 5.82 -2.60 -2.02
CA ASP A 314 5.91 -1.29 -1.43
C ASP A 314 5.71 -0.22 -2.51
N MET A 315 5.36 1.01 -2.11
CA MET A 315 5.07 2.08 -3.08
C MET A 315 6.26 2.34 -4.02
N TRP A 316 7.47 2.43 -3.48
CA TRP A 316 8.67 2.64 -4.30
C TRP A 316 8.94 1.50 -5.28
N MET A 317 8.69 0.24 -4.86
CA MET A 317 8.83 -0.94 -5.73
C MET A 317 7.84 -0.88 -6.90
N ALA A 318 6.61 -0.44 -6.63
CA ALA A 318 5.59 -0.29 -7.66
C ALA A 318 6.03 0.74 -8.74
N VAL A 319 6.55 1.89 -8.33
CA VAL A 319 7.08 2.91 -9.23
C VAL A 319 8.29 2.39 -10.00
N LYS A 320 9.30 1.83 -9.29
CA LYS A 320 10.53 1.29 -9.92
C LYS A 320 10.24 0.22 -10.96
N HIS A 321 9.31 -0.69 -10.64
CA HIS A 321 8.92 -1.75 -11.57
C HIS A 321 8.33 -1.18 -12.87
N VAL A 322 7.49 -0.15 -12.77
CA VAL A 322 6.95 0.54 -13.95
C VAL A 322 8.06 1.21 -14.75
N CYS A 323 8.96 1.96 -14.08
CA CYS A 323 10.10 2.61 -14.74
C CYS A 323 10.95 1.62 -15.53
N LEU A 324 11.28 0.48 -14.94
CA LEU A 324 12.09 -0.56 -15.59
C LEU A 324 11.37 -1.17 -16.81
N LYS A 325 10.06 -1.45 -16.68
CA LYS A 325 9.29 -2.08 -17.77
C LYS A 325 9.06 -1.15 -18.95
N LEU A 326 8.96 0.16 -18.72
CA LEU A 326 8.65 1.13 -19.77
C LEU A 326 9.89 1.85 -20.33
N ARG A 327 11.11 1.49 -19.90
CA ARG A 327 12.36 2.06 -20.45
C ARG A 327 12.49 1.85 -21.96
N GLY A 328 12.01 0.73 -22.49
CA GLY A 328 12.11 0.38 -23.92
C GLY A 328 11.12 1.08 -24.86
N PHE A 329 10.13 1.80 -24.33
CA PHE A 329 9.19 2.57 -25.15
C PHE A 329 9.77 3.98 -25.37
N SER A 330 10.56 4.15 -26.41
CA SER A 330 10.98 5.45 -26.95
C SER A 330 10.11 5.80 -28.16
N VAL A 331 9.89 7.08 -28.41
CA VAL A 331 9.24 7.57 -29.65
C VAL A 331 10.14 7.29 -30.83
#